data_b80cc7782929d2d5aa28fffe0fc66df8
#
_entry.id   b80cc7782929d2d5aa28fffe0fc66df8
#
_cell.length_a   1.000
_cell.length_b   1.000
_cell.length_c   1.000
_cell.angle_alpha   90.00
_cell.angle_beta   90.00
_cell.angle_gamma   90.00
#
_symmetry.space_group_name_H-M   'P 1'
#
loop_
_entity.id
_entity.type
_entity.pdbx_description
1 polymer ?
#
loop_
_entity_poly.entity_id
_entity_poly.type
_entity_poly.pdbx_seq_one_letter_code
_entity_poly.pdbx_strand_id
1 'polypeptide(L)'
;MKMTAQEYARRVRRTGPHSPLLADIAWAFCVGGGICLLGEVLRQRFLAAGIETELAGTLTSCSLIALSAVLTTLGWYQKLAARAGAGSLVPITGFANAVVSAAIEFKAEGRVLGTGAKMFTIAGPVIVYGTLAAAVYGAVLWLKGLLPV
;
A
#
# COMPACT_ATOMS: atom_id res chain seq x y z
N MET A 1 -3.91 -9.55 39.50
CA MET A 1 -2.60 -10.22 39.28
C MET A 1 -1.68 -9.24 38.59
N LYS A 2 -0.65 -8.71 39.27
CA LYS A 2 0.32 -7.77 38.65
C LYS A 2 1.44 -8.60 38.03
N MET A 3 1.45 -8.74 36.73
CA MET A 3 2.55 -9.38 36.01
C MET A 3 3.73 -8.41 35.88
N THR A 4 4.94 -8.93 36.11
CA THR A 4 6.17 -8.13 35.85
C THR A 4 6.42 -8.00 34.36
N ALA A 5 7.13 -6.92 33.94
CA ALA A 5 7.46 -6.69 32.53
C ALA A 5 8.23 -7.87 31.92
N GLN A 6 9.07 -8.55 32.72
CA GLN A 6 9.83 -9.72 32.28
C GLN A 6 8.94 -10.96 32.07
N GLU A 7 7.95 -11.20 32.93
CA GLU A 7 6.98 -12.28 32.75
C GLU A 7 6.09 -12.06 31.54
N TYR A 8 5.67 -10.81 31.30
CA TYR A 8 4.93 -10.42 30.11
C TYR A 8 5.74 -10.68 28.82
N ALA A 9 6.99 -10.22 28.77
CA ALA A 9 7.88 -10.45 27.63
C ALA A 9 8.13 -11.95 27.37
N ARG A 10 8.27 -12.75 28.43
CA ARG A 10 8.44 -14.21 28.31
C ARG A 10 7.17 -14.90 27.80
N ARG A 11 5.98 -14.45 28.22
CA ARG A 11 4.69 -14.97 27.69
C ARG A 11 4.51 -14.58 26.22
N VAL A 12 4.74 -13.34 25.85
CA VAL A 12 4.66 -12.87 24.46
C VAL A 12 5.55 -13.70 23.54
N ARG A 13 6.80 -13.97 23.94
CA ARG A 13 7.72 -14.84 23.17
C ARG A 13 7.24 -16.29 23.04
N ARG A 14 6.51 -16.82 24.01
CA ARG A 14 5.99 -18.21 23.97
C ARG A 14 4.68 -18.35 23.22
N THR A 15 3.86 -17.29 23.18
CA THR A 15 2.52 -17.32 22.59
C THR A 15 2.48 -16.66 21.20
N GLY A 16 3.52 -15.85 20.87
CA GLY A 16 3.63 -15.25 19.56
C GLY A 16 3.81 -16.30 18.46
N PRO A 17 3.06 -16.23 17.35
CA PRO A 17 3.26 -17.13 16.23
C PRO A 17 4.67 -16.97 15.67
N HIS A 18 5.38 -18.06 15.48
CA HIS A 18 6.65 -18.05 14.76
C HIS A 18 6.35 -17.97 13.26
N SER A 19 6.53 -16.77 12.68
CA SER A 19 6.44 -16.60 11.22
C SER A 19 7.58 -17.34 10.53
N PRO A 20 7.32 -18.20 9.54
CA PRO A 20 8.34 -18.84 8.74
C PRO A 20 8.96 -17.81 7.77
N LEU A 21 9.96 -17.08 8.24
CA LEU A 21 10.55 -15.90 7.58
C LEU A 21 10.85 -16.12 6.09
N LEU A 22 11.44 -17.27 5.74
CA LEU A 22 11.77 -17.58 4.34
C LEU A 22 10.53 -17.75 3.46
N ALA A 23 9.50 -18.41 3.97
CA ALA A 23 8.24 -18.58 3.25
C ALA A 23 7.51 -17.23 3.08
N ASP A 24 7.50 -16.40 4.12
CA ASP A 24 6.88 -15.07 4.08
C ASP A 24 7.61 -14.15 3.10
N ILE A 25 8.95 -14.18 3.05
CA ILE A 25 9.74 -13.45 2.06
C ILE A 25 9.44 -13.94 0.64
N ALA A 26 9.38 -15.25 0.43
CA ALA A 26 9.07 -15.82 -0.88
C ALA A 26 7.67 -15.42 -1.37
N TRP A 27 6.66 -15.50 -0.51
CA TRP A 27 5.31 -15.05 -0.83
C TRP A 27 5.24 -13.56 -1.13
N ALA A 28 5.90 -12.74 -0.31
CA ALA A 28 5.95 -11.29 -0.52
C ALA A 28 6.62 -10.94 -1.85
N PHE A 29 7.73 -11.61 -2.19
CA PHE A 29 8.43 -11.42 -3.45
C PHE A 29 7.59 -11.85 -4.66
N CYS A 30 6.98 -13.04 -4.63
CA CYS A 30 6.18 -13.53 -5.74
C CYS A 30 4.93 -12.69 -5.99
N VAL A 31 4.22 -12.32 -4.92
CA VAL A 31 2.98 -11.53 -5.07
C VAL A 31 3.30 -10.08 -5.42
N GLY A 32 4.25 -9.45 -4.74
CA GLY A 32 4.67 -8.08 -5.04
C GLY A 32 5.26 -7.97 -6.44
N GLY A 33 6.14 -8.90 -6.82
CA GLY A 33 6.68 -9.01 -8.17
C GLY A 33 5.61 -9.25 -9.24
N GLY A 34 4.61 -10.08 -8.95
CA GLY A 34 3.46 -10.30 -9.82
C GLY A 34 2.62 -9.04 -10.04
N ILE A 35 2.39 -8.25 -8.99
CA ILE A 35 1.69 -6.96 -9.11
C ILE A 35 2.51 -5.97 -9.96
N CYS A 36 3.83 -5.89 -9.74
CA CYS A 36 4.71 -5.05 -10.54
C CYS A 36 4.74 -5.48 -12.00
N LEU A 37 4.81 -6.78 -12.27
CA LEU A 37 4.78 -7.32 -13.62
C LEU A 37 3.45 -6.98 -14.33
N LEU A 38 2.33 -7.13 -13.64
CA LEU A 38 1.02 -6.73 -14.16
C LEU A 38 0.98 -5.23 -14.49
N GLY A 39 1.53 -4.39 -13.62
CA GLY A 39 1.65 -2.96 -13.85
C GLY A 39 2.49 -2.65 -15.08
N GLU A 40 3.63 -3.29 -15.25
CA GLU A 40 4.48 -3.09 -16.42
C GLU A 40 3.81 -3.55 -17.73
N VAL A 41 3.13 -4.69 -17.71
CA VAL A 41 2.35 -5.17 -18.86
C VAL A 41 1.27 -4.15 -19.25
N LEU A 42 0.53 -3.60 -18.28
CA LEU A 42 -0.47 -2.56 -18.55
C LEU A 42 0.18 -1.30 -19.13
N ARG A 43 1.29 -0.85 -18.57
CA ARG A 43 2.03 0.32 -19.05
C ARG A 43 2.48 0.13 -20.50
N GLN A 44 3.04 -1.02 -20.82
CA GLN A 44 3.46 -1.34 -22.19
C GLN A 44 2.28 -1.37 -23.18
N ARG A 45 1.11 -1.83 -22.76
CA ARG A 45 -0.10 -1.80 -23.60
C ARG A 45 -0.56 -0.37 -23.87
N PHE A 46 -0.51 0.52 -22.89
CA PHE A 46 -0.83 1.94 -23.08
C PHE A 46 0.18 2.64 -24.00
N LEU A 47 1.48 2.36 -23.84
CA LEU A 47 2.52 2.89 -24.75
C LEU A 47 2.35 2.39 -26.18
N ALA A 48 2.04 1.09 -26.37
CA ALA A 48 1.77 0.51 -27.68
C ALA A 48 0.51 1.10 -28.34
N ALA A 49 -0.44 1.61 -27.56
CA ALA A 49 -1.60 2.35 -28.04
C ALA A 49 -1.30 3.80 -28.41
N GLY A 50 -0.03 4.24 -28.32
CA GLY A 50 0.39 5.60 -28.66
C GLY A 50 0.18 6.63 -27.53
N ILE A 51 -0.04 6.18 -26.31
CA ILE A 51 -0.22 7.06 -25.14
C ILE A 51 1.16 7.52 -24.66
N GLU A 52 1.28 8.81 -24.33
CA GLU A 52 2.50 9.40 -23.79
C GLU A 52 2.94 8.73 -22.47
N THR A 53 4.25 8.66 -22.23
CA THR A 53 4.86 7.92 -21.12
C THR A 53 4.32 8.32 -19.74
N GLU A 54 4.14 9.62 -19.48
CA GLU A 54 3.61 10.12 -18.20
C GLU A 54 2.15 9.71 -18.00
N LEU A 55 1.35 9.88 -19.06
CA LEU A 55 -0.07 9.50 -19.03
C LEU A 55 -0.24 7.99 -18.94
N ALA A 56 0.60 7.20 -19.62
CA ALA A 56 0.60 5.73 -19.51
C ALA A 56 0.88 5.26 -18.07
N GLY A 57 1.81 5.91 -17.37
CA GLY A 57 2.08 5.65 -15.94
C GLY A 57 0.87 5.94 -15.06
N THR A 58 0.23 7.07 -15.27
CA THR A 58 -0.98 7.48 -14.54
C THR A 58 -2.14 6.52 -14.77
N LEU A 59 -2.41 6.16 -16.03
CA LEU A 59 -3.46 5.19 -16.39
C LEU A 59 -3.20 3.80 -15.82
N THR A 60 -1.94 3.37 -15.77
CA THR A 60 -1.54 2.12 -15.13
C THR A 60 -1.89 2.13 -13.65
N SER A 61 -1.53 3.19 -12.94
CA SER A 61 -1.85 3.37 -11.52
C SER A 61 -3.36 3.36 -11.28
N CYS A 62 -4.12 4.11 -12.07
CA CYS A 62 -5.59 4.13 -11.98
C CYS A 62 -6.20 2.74 -12.24
N SER A 63 -5.69 2.00 -13.21
CA SER A 63 -6.16 0.65 -13.55
C SER A 63 -5.89 -0.34 -12.39
N LEU A 64 -4.70 -0.28 -11.78
CA LEU A 64 -4.34 -1.10 -10.64
C LEU A 64 -5.17 -0.77 -9.40
N ILE A 65 -5.45 0.52 -9.16
CA ILE A 65 -6.34 0.97 -8.07
C ILE A 65 -7.75 0.44 -8.27
N ALA A 66 -8.31 0.58 -9.48
CA ALA A 66 -9.64 0.08 -9.80
C ALA A 66 -9.74 -1.44 -9.64
N LEU A 67 -8.75 -2.18 -10.14
CA LEU A 67 -8.67 -3.64 -9.98
C LEU A 67 -8.63 -4.03 -8.51
N SER A 68 -7.79 -3.37 -7.71
CA SER A 68 -7.69 -3.61 -6.28
C SER A 68 -9.01 -3.33 -5.56
N ALA A 69 -9.70 -2.23 -5.90
CA ALA A 69 -10.99 -1.89 -5.32
C ALA A 69 -12.04 -2.98 -5.58
N VAL A 70 -12.10 -3.51 -6.80
CA VAL A 70 -13.00 -4.63 -7.15
C VAL A 70 -12.63 -5.87 -6.36
N LEU A 71 -11.35 -6.28 -6.33
CA LEU A 71 -10.90 -7.45 -5.59
C LEU A 71 -11.13 -7.32 -4.07
N THR A 72 -11.00 -6.12 -3.53
CA THR A 72 -11.28 -5.82 -2.12
C THR A 72 -12.77 -5.98 -1.83
N THR A 73 -13.64 -5.43 -2.68
CA THR A 73 -15.09 -5.54 -2.52
C THR A 73 -15.57 -6.99 -2.60
N LEU A 74 -14.93 -7.82 -3.42
CA LEU A 74 -15.19 -9.26 -3.51
C LEU A 74 -14.58 -10.08 -2.35
N GLY A 75 -13.79 -9.46 -1.47
CA GLY A 75 -13.11 -10.14 -0.36
C GLY A 75 -11.93 -11.03 -0.80
N TRP A 76 -11.50 -10.93 -2.06
CA TRP A 76 -10.39 -11.74 -2.59
C TRP A 76 -9.03 -11.15 -2.24
N TYR A 77 -8.93 -9.82 -2.22
CA TYR A 77 -7.69 -9.14 -1.89
C TYR A 77 -7.21 -9.48 -0.47
N GLN A 78 -8.12 -9.60 0.49
CA GLN A 78 -7.80 -9.95 1.88
C GLN A 78 -7.18 -11.35 1.99
N LYS A 79 -7.68 -12.32 1.21
CA LYS A 79 -7.13 -13.69 1.18
C LYS A 79 -5.71 -13.72 0.61
N LEU A 80 -5.46 -12.89 -0.41
CA LEU A 80 -4.14 -12.71 -0.99
C LEU A 80 -3.20 -12.04 0.02
N ALA A 81 -3.64 -10.95 0.64
CA ALA A 81 -2.86 -10.15 1.59
C ALA A 81 -2.45 -10.94 2.84
N ALA A 82 -3.33 -11.83 3.32
CA ALA A 82 -3.04 -12.69 4.47
C ALA A 82 -1.81 -13.60 4.27
N ARG A 83 -1.47 -13.93 3.03
CA ARG A 83 -0.29 -14.76 2.68
C ARG A 83 0.88 -13.91 2.17
N ALA A 84 0.58 -12.87 1.44
CA ALA A 84 1.58 -12.03 0.76
C ALA A 84 2.25 -10.99 1.67
N GLY A 85 1.64 -10.65 2.80
CA GLY A 85 2.18 -9.67 3.75
C GLY A 85 2.60 -8.37 3.06
N ALA A 86 3.87 -7.98 3.21
CA ALA A 86 4.42 -6.75 2.63
C ALA A 86 4.32 -6.70 1.10
N GLY A 87 4.35 -7.83 0.40
CA GLY A 87 4.24 -7.89 -1.05
C GLY A 87 2.91 -7.36 -1.61
N SER A 88 1.84 -7.41 -0.83
CA SER A 88 0.54 -6.84 -1.19
C SER A 88 0.27 -5.47 -0.56
N LEU A 89 0.99 -5.11 0.52
CA LEU A 89 0.79 -3.84 1.23
C LEU A 89 1.56 -2.68 0.60
N VAL A 90 2.79 -2.93 0.12
CA VAL A 90 3.68 -1.90 -0.43
C VAL A 90 3.20 -1.35 -1.78
N PRO A 91 2.73 -2.16 -2.75
CA PRO A 91 2.23 -1.64 -4.01
C PRO A 91 1.00 -0.74 -3.84
N ILE A 92 0.72 0.10 -4.85
CA ILE A 92 -0.43 1.02 -4.87
C ILE A 92 -1.78 0.29 -4.66
N THR A 93 -1.84 -0.98 -5.03
CA THR A 93 -3.00 -1.85 -4.79
C THR A 93 -3.27 -2.08 -3.31
N GLY A 94 -2.23 -2.13 -2.46
CA GLY A 94 -2.36 -2.23 -1.00
C GLY A 94 -2.97 -0.99 -0.39
N PHE A 95 -2.52 0.19 -0.83
CA PHE A 95 -3.11 1.46 -0.43
C PHE A 95 -4.59 1.55 -0.83
N ALA A 96 -4.91 1.20 -2.08
CA ALA A 96 -6.29 1.16 -2.57
C ALA A 96 -7.16 0.20 -1.73
N ASN A 97 -6.66 -1.01 -1.42
CA ASN A 97 -7.33 -1.95 -0.54
C ASN A 97 -7.62 -1.36 0.85
N ALA A 98 -6.64 -0.69 1.47
CA ALA A 98 -6.81 -0.09 2.80
C ALA A 98 -7.91 0.98 2.80
N VAL A 99 -7.93 1.86 1.79
CA VAL A 99 -8.93 2.93 1.66
C VAL A 99 -10.32 2.35 1.39
N VAL A 100 -10.44 1.37 0.47
CA VAL A 100 -11.71 0.75 0.11
C VAL A 100 -12.27 -0.10 1.26
N SER A 101 -11.42 -0.83 1.98
CA SER A 101 -11.83 -1.61 3.16
C SER A 101 -12.44 -0.69 4.22
N ALA A 102 -11.81 0.44 4.52
CA ALA A 102 -12.34 1.42 5.46
C ALA A 102 -13.67 2.01 4.97
N ALA A 103 -13.80 2.29 3.67
CA ALA A 103 -15.04 2.79 3.11
C ALA A 103 -16.20 1.79 3.26
N ILE A 104 -15.93 0.50 3.10
CA ILE A 104 -16.93 -0.57 3.24
C ILE A 104 -17.31 -0.76 4.71
N GLU A 105 -16.31 -0.87 5.59
CA GLU A 105 -16.49 -1.17 7.02
C GLU A 105 -17.31 -0.08 7.72
N PHE A 106 -17.00 1.18 7.47
CA PHE A 106 -17.63 2.32 8.13
C PHE A 106 -18.83 2.92 7.38
N LYS A 107 -19.34 2.22 6.36
CA LYS A 107 -20.51 2.66 5.59
C LYS A 107 -21.76 2.84 6.48
N ALA A 108 -21.93 2.00 7.49
CA ALA A 108 -23.06 2.05 8.43
C ALA A 108 -23.06 3.32 9.32
N GLU A 109 -21.90 3.94 9.52
CA GLU A 109 -21.74 5.18 10.32
C GLU A 109 -22.08 6.45 9.52
N GLY A 110 -22.52 6.31 8.28
CA GLY A 110 -22.90 7.42 7.39
C GLY A 110 -21.80 7.80 6.39
N ARG A 111 -22.16 8.63 5.41
CA ARG A 111 -21.27 8.96 4.29
C ARG A 111 -20.14 9.92 4.65
N VAL A 112 -20.41 10.90 5.51
CA VAL A 112 -19.45 11.97 5.85
C VAL A 112 -18.57 11.54 7.03
N LEU A 113 -19.17 11.25 8.19
CA LEU A 113 -18.45 10.90 9.42
C LEU A 113 -17.92 9.46 9.43
N GLY A 114 -18.61 8.55 8.76
CA GLY A 114 -18.18 7.16 8.58
C GLY A 114 -17.23 7.03 7.39
N THR A 115 -17.76 6.77 6.21
CA THR A 115 -17.00 6.47 5.00
C THR A 115 -15.92 7.54 4.70
N GLY A 116 -16.32 8.81 4.58
CA GLY A 116 -15.42 9.89 4.20
C GLY A 116 -14.29 10.10 5.21
N ALA A 117 -14.65 10.29 6.48
CA ALA A 117 -13.67 10.52 7.54
C ALA A 117 -12.66 9.35 7.66
N LYS A 118 -13.11 8.11 7.55
CA LYS A 118 -12.25 6.93 7.66
C LYS A 118 -11.34 6.74 6.45
N MET A 119 -11.82 7.00 5.25
CA MET A 119 -10.95 7.03 4.06
C MET A 119 -9.82 8.06 4.22
N PHE A 120 -10.13 9.28 4.68
CA PHE A 120 -9.13 10.31 4.92
C PHE A 120 -8.19 10.01 6.09
N THR A 121 -8.64 9.28 7.11
CA THR A 121 -7.76 8.81 8.19
C THR A 121 -6.62 7.93 7.66
N ILE A 122 -6.87 7.17 6.58
CA ILE A 122 -5.85 6.35 5.92
C ILE A 122 -5.08 7.16 4.88
N ALA A 123 -5.78 7.88 4.00
CA ALA A 123 -5.16 8.63 2.91
C ALA A 123 -4.38 9.86 3.39
N GLY A 124 -4.85 10.54 4.45
CA GLY A 124 -4.27 11.77 4.95
C GLY A 124 -2.78 11.67 5.30
N PRO A 125 -2.37 10.75 6.17
CA PRO A 125 -0.95 10.56 6.50
C PRO A 125 -0.07 10.27 5.29
N VAL A 126 -0.55 9.47 4.33
CA VAL A 126 0.20 9.14 3.11
C VAL A 126 0.46 10.40 2.29
N ILE A 127 -0.58 11.24 2.09
CA ILE A 127 -0.47 12.49 1.36
C ILE A 127 0.50 13.45 2.09
N VAL A 128 0.32 13.64 3.40
CA VAL A 128 1.15 14.58 4.19
C VAL A 128 2.61 14.15 4.18
N TYR A 129 2.91 12.91 4.55
CA TYR A 129 4.31 12.44 4.60
C TYR A 129 4.92 12.32 3.22
N GLY A 130 4.17 11.91 2.20
CA GLY A 130 4.63 11.85 0.82
C GLY A 130 4.98 13.25 0.29
N THR A 131 4.11 14.24 0.52
CA THR A 131 4.36 15.63 0.12
C THR A 131 5.54 16.24 0.87
N LEU A 132 5.66 16.02 2.18
CA LEU A 132 6.80 16.48 2.96
C LEU A 132 8.11 15.86 2.47
N ALA A 133 8.14 14.57 2.23
CA ALA A 133 9.32 13.89 1.71
C ALA A 133 9.72 14.42 0.33
N ALA A 134 8.75 14.63 -0.57
CA ALA A 134 8.98 15.20 -1.88
C ALA A 134 9.51 16.65 -1.80
N ALA A 135 8.96 17.47 -0.90
CA ALA A 135 9.41 18.85 -0.69
C ALA A 135 10.86 18.91 -0.15
N VAL A 136 11.18 18.06 0.84
CA VAL A 136 12.55 17.98 1.38
C VAL A 136 13.53 17.52 0.29
N TYR A 137 13.17 16.48 -0.49
CA TYR A 137 14.01 16.01 -1.57
C TYR A 137 14.21 17.08 -2.67
N GLY A 138 13.14 17.77 -3.05
CA GLY A 138 13.19 18.89 -4.01
C GLY A 138 14.08 20.03 -3.51
N ALA A 139 13.99 20.39 -2.23
CA ALA A 139 14.86 21.40 -1.62
C ALA A 139 16.35 20.99 -1.66
N VAL A 140 16.64 19.71 -1.38
CA VAL A 140 18.03 19.20 -1.46
C VAL A 140 18.56 19.25 -2.91
N LEU A 141 17.75 18.91 -3.90
CA LEU A 141 18.16 18.99 -5.30
C LEU A 141 18.38 20.45 -5.73
N TRP A 142 17.50 21.35 -5.30
CA TRP A 142 17.65 22.79 -5.58
C TRP A 142 18.92 23.36 -4.98
N LEU A 143 19.23 23.02 -3.72
CA LEU A 143 20.49 23.41 -3.07
C LEU A 143 21.72 22.85 -3.79
N LYS A 144 21.68 21.59 -4.25
CA LYS A 144 22.76 21.01 -5.06
C LYS A 144 22.94 21.73 -6.40
N GLY A 145 21.84 22.16 -7.04
CA GLY A 145 21.90 22.93 -8.28
C GLY A 145 22.43 24.36 -8.10
N LEU A 146 22.40 24.91 -6.87
CA LEU A 146 23.00 26.21 -6.53
C LEU A 146 24.49 26.15 -6.21
N LEU A 147 25.02 24.96 -5.87
CA LEU A 147 26.45 24.72 -5.65
C LEU A 147 27.09 24.42 -7.01
N PRO A 148 27.98 25.28 -7.52
CA PRO A 148 28.72 24.97 -8.75
C PRO A 148 29.60 23.76 -8.48
N VAL A 149 29.35 22.67 -9.25
CA VAL A 149 30.22 21.47 -9.27
C VAL A 149 31.34 21.74 -10.26
#